data_c1d5a9089cf31dd262274e9d3186f3db
#
_entry.id   c1d5a9089cf31dd262274e9d3186f3db
#
_cell.length_a   1.000
_cell.length_b   1.000
_cell.length_c   1.000
_cell.angle_alpha   90.00
_cell.angle_beta   90.00
_cell.angle_gamma   90.00
#
_symmetry.space_group_name_H-M   'P 1'
#
loop_
_entity.id
_entity.type
_entity.pdbx_description
1 polymer ?
#
loop_
_entity_poly.entity_id
_entity_poly.type
_entity_poly.pdbx_seq_one_letter_code
_entity_poly.pdbx_strand_id
1 'polypeptide(L)'
;MDLTQLEMFNAVAEAGIITQAAAKVHRVPSNLTTRLRQLETELGVDLFIRENQRLRLSPAGHNFLRYSQQILALVDEARSVVAGDEPQGLFSLGSLESTAAVRIPATLAEFNHRYPKIQFSLSTGPSGTMLEGVLEGKLNAAFIDGPINHTAIDGIPVYREELMIVTPQGHAPVIRASQVNGSNIYAFRANCSYRRHFESWFHADGAAPGTIHEMESYHGMLACVVAGAGIALIPRSMLESMPGHHQVEAWPLAEQWRWLTTWLVWRRGAKTRPLEAFIQLLDVPDSAKQGYQ
;
A
#
# COMPACT_ATOMS: atom_id res chain seq x y z
N MET A 1 9.30 14.81 27.77
CA MET A 1 9.33 14.37 26.36
C MET A 1 9.38 15.62 25.47
N ASP A 2 10.34 15.69 24.54
CA ASP A 2 10.48 16.77 23.57
C ASP A 2 10.65 16.23 22.13
N LEU A 3 10.54 17.13 21.12
CA LEU A 3 10.62 16.73 19.71
C LEU A 3 11.97 16.12 19.35
N THR A 4 13.05 16.61 19.91
CA THR A 4 14.39 16.08 19.68
C THR A 4 14.52 14.63 20.18
N GLN A 5 13.89 14.30 21.31
CA GLN A 5 13.85 12.93 21.82
C GLN A 5 13.06 12.02 20.87
N LEU A 6 11.95 12.49 20.27
CA LEU A 6 11.19 11.74 19.28
C LEU A 6 11.98 11.51 17.99
N GLU A 7 12.68 12.54 17.49
CA GLU A 7 13.57 12.41 16.32
C GLU A 7 14.68 11.38 16.57
N MET A 8 15.33 11.43 17.73
CA MET A 8 16.37 10.49 18.12
C MET A 8 15.82 9.06 18.26
N PHE A 9 14.65 8.89 18.89
CA PHE A 9 14.00 7.61 19.03
C PHE A 9 13.68 6.99 17.65
N ASN A 10 13.09 7.76 16.73
CA ASN A 10 12.78 7.29 15.37
C ASN A 10 14.07 6.91 14.61
N ALA A 11 15.13 7.71 14.71
CA ALA A 11 16.40 7.39 14.06
C ALA A 11 17.01 6.08 14.55
N VAL A 12 16.90 5.79 15.87
CA VAL A 12 17.38 4.51 16.44
C VAL A 12 16.47 3.35 16.05
N ALA A 13 15.16 3.54 16.04
CA ALA A 13 14.21 2.53 15.60
C ALA A 13 14.48 2.07 14.16
N GLU A 14 14.87 3.00 13.30
CA GLU A 14 15.20 2.72 11.89
C GLU A 14 16.59 2.10 11.71
N ALA A 15 17.60 2.66 12.36
CA ALA A 15 18.98 2.22 12.17
C ALA A 15 19.33 0.93 12.94
N GLY A 16 18.70 0.69 14.09
CA GLY A 16 19.00 -0.43 14.99
C GLY A 16 20.38 -0.34 15.68
N ILE A 17 21.20 0.67 15.35
CA ILE A 17 22.56 0.88 15.86
C ILE A 17 22.73 2.33 16.24
N ILE A 18 23.16 2.60 17.49
CA ILE A 18 23.28 3.96 18.05
C ILE A 18 24.19 4.86 17.23
N THR A 19 25.34 4.36 16.77
CA THR A 19 26.30 5.18 16.01
C THR A 19 25.75 5.61 14.66
N GLN A 20 25.02 4.76 13.97
CA GLN A 20 24.37 5.09 12.70
C GLN A 20 23.22 6.08 12.90
N ALA A 21 22.38 5.86 13.92
CA ALA A 21 21.31 6.78 14.27
C ALA A 21 21.86 8.16 14.66
N ALA A 22 22.93 8.22 15.43
CA ALA A 22 23.57 9.46 15.84
C ALA A 22 24.11 10.27 14.65
N ALA A 23 24.72 9.57 13.68
CA ALA A 23 25.16 10.20 12.43
C ALA A 23 23.98 10.80 11.65
N LYS A 24 22.85 10.08 11.57
CA LYS A 24 21.64 10.51 10.87
C LYS A 24 21.03 11.79 11.44
N VAL A 25 21.04 11.93 12.78
CA VAL A 25 20.50 13.13 13.45
C VAL A 25 21.58 14.16 13.81
N HIS A 26 22.79 14.04 13.25
CA HIS A 26 23.93 14.94 13.48
C HIS A 26 24.24 15.16 14.97
N ARG A 27 24.29 14.08 15.76
CA ARG A 27 24.57 14.07 17.19
C ARG A 27 25.66 13.06 17.54
N VAL A 28 26.22 13.21 18.74
CA VAL A 28 27.18 12.22 19.26
C VAL A 28 26.46 11.04 19.92
N PRO A 29 26.98 9.80 19.81
CA PRO A 29 26.31 8.59 20.32
C PRO A 29 25.97 8.63 21.82
N SER A 30 26.82 9.25 22.65
CA SER A 30 26.59 9.40 24.09
C SER A 30 25.37 10.28 24.39
N ASN A 31 25.19 11.37 23.65
CA ASN A 31 24.02 12.24 23.79
C ASN A 31 22.74 11.49 23.42
N LEU A 32 22.74 10.74 22.31
CA LEU A 32 21.61 9.94 21.87
C LEU A 32 21.21 8.91 22.94
N THR A 33 22.19 8.18 23.50
CA THR A 33 21.94 7.18 24.55
C THR A 33 21.34 7.84 25.79
N THR A 34 21.84 8.99 26.21
CA THR A 34 21.35 9.72 27.39
C THR A 34 19.91 10.18 27.19
N ARG A 35 19.62 10.77 26.02
CA ARG A 35 18.28 11.28 25.69
C ARG A 35 17.23 10.17 25.58
N LEU A 36 17.61 9.02 25.00
CA LEU A 36 16.71 7.85 24.94
C LEU A 36 16.41 7.31 26.35
N ARG A 37 17.42 7.19 27.21
CA ARG A 37 17.19 6.75 28.59
C ARG A 37 16.28 7.73 29.37
N GLN A 38 16.45 9.03 29.17
CA GLN A 38 15.56 10.04 29.76
C GLN A 38 14.12 9.85 29.29
N LEU A 39 13.92 9.59 27.99
CA LEU A 39 12.60 9.31 27.41
C LEU A 39 11.97 8.04 28.02
N GLU A 40 12.72 6.94 28.07
CA GLU A 40 12.28 5.68 28.69
C GLU A 40 11.95 5.84 30.18
N THR A 41 12.76 6.59 30.91
CA THR A 41 12.52 6.91 32.33
C THR A 41 11.24 7.73 32.51
N GLU A 42 11.01 8.73 31.68
CA GLU A 42 9.81 9.58 31.72
C GLU A 42 8.53 8.79 31.40
N LEU A 43 8.63 7.88 30.41
CA LEU A 43 7.51 7.02 30.01
C LEU A 43 7.29 5.83 30.95
N GLY A 44 8.27 5.52 31.79
CA GLY A 44 8.23 4.38 32.73
C GLY A 44 8.32 3.00 32.06
N VAL A 45 8.77 2.95 30.81
CA VAL A 45 8.89 1.69 30.05
C VAL A 45 10.13 1.71 29.15
N ASP A 46 10.73 0.54 28.94
CA ASP A 46 11.80 0.37 27.96
C ASP A 46 11.21 0.33 26.55
N LEU A 47 11.69 1.22 25.69
CA LEU A 47 11.29 1.29 24.27
C LEU A 47 12.16 0.38 23.39
N PHE A 48 13.37 0.03 23.87
CA PHE A 48 14.31 -0.82 23.16
C PHE A 48 14.76 -2.02 24.00
N ILE A 49 14.96 -3.14 23.33
CA ILE A 49 15.62 -4.34 23.86
C ILE A 49 17.02 -4.37 23.26
N ARG A 50 18.03 -4.63 24.12
CA ARG A 50 19.43 -4.73 23.71
C ARG A 50 19.79 -6.18 23.41
N GLU A 51 20.12 -6.47 22.16
CA GLU A 51 20.55 -7.79 21.70
C GLU A 51 21.82 -7.64 20.83
N ASN A 52 22.91 -8.29 21.24
CA ASN A 52 24.16 -8.37 20.45
C ASN A 52 24.63 -7.03 19.86
N GLN A 53 24.74 -5.98 20.68
CA GLN A 53 25.12 -4.61 20.30
C GLN A 53 24.12 -3.88 19.36
N ARG A 54 22.93 -4.47 19.12
CA ARG A 54 21.83 -3.84 18.39
C ARG A 54 20.69 -3.49 19.33
N LEU A 55 19.94 -2.50 18.92
CA LEU A 55 18.69 -2.10 19.56
C LEU A 55 17.52 -2.55 18.69
N ARG A 56 16.63 -3.34 19.29
CA ARG A 56 15.35 -3.73 18.69
C ARG A 56 14.24 -3.08 19.48
N LEU A 57 13.18 -2.69 18.80
CA LEU A 57 12.01 -2.14 19.49
C LEU A 57 11.39 -3.19 20.41
N SER A 58 11.05 -2.78 21.63
CA SER A 58 10.17 -3.54 22.51
C SER A 58 8.72 -3.48 21.99
N PRO A 59 7.78 -4.28 22.52
CA PRO A 59 6.35 -4.12 22.21
C PRO A 59 5.84 -2.71 22.48
N ALA A 60 6.28 -2.07 23.59
CA ALA A 60 5.99 -0.67 23.88
C ALA A 60 6.63 0.26 22.89
N GLY A 61 7.87 0.01 22.46
CA GLY A 61 8.59 0.75 21.43
C GLY A 61 7.89 0.71 20.09
N HIS A 62 7.37 -0.42 19.65
CA HIS A 62 6.57 -0.53 18.43
C HIS A 62 5.30 0.33 18.50
N ASN A 63 4.60 0.32 19.62
CA ASN A 63 3.44 1.17 19.81
C ASN A 63 3.81 2.65 19.83
N PHE A 64 4.88 3.00 20.54
CA PHE A 64 5.34 4.38 20.67
C PHE A 64 5.88 4.94 19.34
N LEU A 65 6.53 4.12 18.51
CA LEU A 65 7.04 4.53 17.20
C LEU A 65 5.94 5.15 16.34
N ARG A 66 4.79 4.51 16.31
CA ARG A 66 3.62 4.99 15.58
C ARG A 66 3.21 6.40 15.99
N TYR A 67 3.14 6.65 17.31
CA TYR A 67 2.75 7.97 17.82
C TYR A 67 3.84 9.01 17.63
N SER A 68 5.11 8.65 17.82
CA SER A 68 6.23 9.58 17.64
C SER A 68 6.33 10.07 16.19
N GLN A 69 6.15 9.19 15.22
CA GLN A 69 6.10 9.55 13.80
C GLN A 69 4.94 10.49 13.47
N GLN A 70 3.76 10.25 14.05
CA GLN A 70 2.59 11.12 13.85
C GLN A 70 2.79 12.50 14.47
N ILE A 71 3.37 12.59 15.67
CA ILE A 71 3.65 13.87 16.33
C ILE A 71 4.63 14.68 15.48
N LEU A 72 5.73 14.07 15.00
CA LEU A 72 6.71 14.76 14.16
C LEU A 72 6.09 15.22 12.83
N ALA A 73 5.31 14.38 12.19
CA ALA A 73 4.60 14.74 10.96
C ALA A 73 3.63 15.91 11.17
N LEU A 74 2.89 15.92 12.28
CA LEU A 74 1.98 17.01 12.62
C LEU A 74 2.73 18.33 12.92
N VAL A 75 3.89 18.26 13.56
CA VAL A 75 4.75 19.44 13.79
C VAL A 75 5.26 20.01 12.46
N ASP A 76 5.70 19.16 11.54
CA ASP A 76 6.16 19.60 10.22
C ASP A 76 5.02 20.18 9.39
N GLU A 77 3.83 19.61 9.48
CA GLU A 77 2.61 20.15 8.88
C GLU A 77 2.28 21.53 9.45
N ALA A 78 2.26 21.68 10.78
CA ALA A 78 1.99 22.96 11.43
C ALA A 78 2.99 24.05 11.01
N ARG A 79 4.28 23.72 10.93
CA ARG A 79 5.32 24.62 10.43
C ARG A 79 5.07 25.06 8.99
N SER A 80 4.75 24.09 8.12
CA SER A 80 4.47 24.33 6.71
C SER A 80 3.22 25.21 6.50
N VAL A 81 2.16 25.00 7.29
CA VAL A 81 0.94 25.82 7.24
C VAL A 81 1.23 27.29 7.59
N VAL A 82 2.01 27.52 8.65
CA VAL A 82 2.34 28.88 9.11
C VAL A 82 3.29 29.59 8.13
N ALA A 83 4.21 28.86 7.52
CA ALA A 83 5.15 29.40 6.54
C ALA A 83 4.47 29.79 5.22
N GLY A 84 3.22 29.37 4.96
CA GLY A 84 2.51 29.60 3.70
C GLY A 84 3.16 28.91 2.51
N ASP A 85 4.07 27.99 2.77
CA ASP A 85 4.89 27.33 1.75
C ASP A 85 4.11 26.29 0.94
N GLU A 86 4.65 25.97 -0.23
CA GLU A 86 4.23 24.80 -1.01
C GLU A 86 4.29 23.52 -0.17
N PRO A 87 3.44 22.52 -0.48
CA PRO A 87 3.51 21.21 0.16
C PRO A 87 4.94 20.65 0.11
N GLN A 88 5.45 20.20 1.26
CA GLN A 88 6.80 19.65 1.40
C GLN A 88 6.86 18.53 2.44
N GLY A 89 7.98 17.84 2.55
CA GLY A 89 8.20 16.77 3.51
C GLY A 89 8.06 15.38 2.90
N LEU A 90 7.87 14.36 3.74
CA LEU A 90 7.79 12.97 3.31
C LEU A 90 6.35 12.61 2.92
N PHE A 91 6.19 11.94 1.78
CA PHE A 91 4.92 11.35 1.37
C PHE A 91 5.14 9.90 0.91
N SER A 92 4.72 8.96 1.76
CA SER A 92 4.83 7.52 1.52
C SER A 92 3.49 6.98 1.05
N LEU A 93 3.42 6.47 -0.17
CA LEU A 93 2.23 5.94 -0.80
C LEU A 93 2.35 4.42 -0.98
N GLY A 94 1.34 3.69 -0.53
CA GLY A 94 1.17 2.28 -0.84
C GLY A 94 0.29 2.08 -2.07
N SER A 95 0.46 0.99 -2.81
CA SER A 95 -0.41 0.71 -3.96
C SER A 95 -0.51 -0.78 -4.26
N LEU A 96 -1.66 -1.17 -4.83
CA LEU A 96 -1.77 -2.42 -5.57
C LEU A 96 -0.84 -2.37 -6.79
N GLU A 97 -0.30 -3.52 -7.21
CA GLU A 97 0.58 -3.61 -8.38
C GLU A 97 -0.10 -3.07 -9.64
N SER A 98 -1.34 -3.49 -9.94
CA SER A 98 -2.07 -3.03 -11.12
C SER A 98 -2.28 -1.51 -11.13
N THR A 99 -2.64 -0.93 -9.97
CA THR A 99 -2.82 0.52 -9.83
C THR A 99 -1.51 1.27 -10.05
N ALA A 100 -0.41 0.79 -9.45
CA ALA A 100 0.91 1.38 -9.60
C ALA A 100 1.44 1.28 -11.04
N ALA A 101 1.14 0.19 -11.74
CA ALA A 101 1.60 -0.03 -13.11
C ALA A 101 0.83 0.78 -14.16
N VAL A 102 -0.50 0.95 -13.97
CA VAL A 102 -1.38 1.42 -15.05
C VAL A 102 -2.08 2.75 -14.73
N ARG A 103 -2.48 2.96 -13.46
CA ARG A 103 -3.38 4.08 -13.12
C ARG A 103 -2.66 5.35 -12.71
N ILE A 104 -1.61 5.24 -11.92
CA ILE A 104 -0.99 6.40 -11.27
C ILE A 104 0.33 6.90 -11.88
N PRO A 105 0.98 6.27 -12.88
CA PRO A 105 2.28 6.75 -13.35
C PRO A 105 2.26 8.20 -13.85
N ALA A 106 1.24 8.60 -14.61
CA ALA A 106 1.09 9.96 -15.10
C ALA A 106 0.86 10.95 -13.94
N THR A 107 0.00 10.59 -12.98
CA THR A 107 -0.26 11.38 -11.78
C THR A 107 1.00 11.56 -10.93
N LEU A 108 1.82 10.48 -10.79
CA LEU A 108 3.09 10.55 -10.08
C LEU A 108 4.10 11.48 -10.76
N ALA A 109 4.18 11.42 -12.08
CA ALA A 109 5.05 12.32 -12.85
C ALA A 109 4.65 13.79 -12.66
N GLU A 110 3.35 14.10 -12.76
CA GLU A 110 2.82 15.44 -12.52
C GLU A 110 3.02 15.89 -11.07
N PHE A 111 2.81 14.99 -10.10
CA PHE A 111 3.01 15.27 -8.68
C PHE A 111 4.46 15.65 -8.38
N ASN A 112 5.42 14.86 -8.87
CA ASN A 112 6.85 15.15 -8.70
C ASN A 112 7.27 16.46 -9.39
N HIS A 113 6.70 16.75 -10.56
CA HIS A 113 6.99 18.00 -11.27
C HIS A 113 6.42 19.23 -10.53
N ARG A 114 5.19 19.13 -10.05
CA ARG A 114 4.49 20.25 -9.38
C ARG A 114 4.98 20.51 -7.97
N TYR A 115 5.39 19.46 -7.24
CA TYR A 115 5.80 19.54 -5.83
C TYR A 115 7.20 18.97 -5.58
N PRO A 116 8.26 19.58 -6.13
CA PRO A 116 9.63 19.04 -6.06
C PRO A 116 10.22 19.01 -4.64
N LYS A 117 9.59 19.70 -3.67
CA LYS A 117 10.01 19.69 -2.26
C LYS A 117 9.45 18.50 -1.48
N ILE A 118 8.58 17.69 -2.09
CA ILE A 118 8.05 16.48 -1.47
C ILE A 118 9.00 15.32 -1.76
N GLN A 119 9.48 14.68 -0.70
CA GLN A 119 10.21 13.42 -0.81
C GLN A 119 9.20 12.28 -0.91
N PHE A 120 8.98 11.82 -2.14
CA PHE A 120 7.98 10.80 -2.44
C PHE A 120 8.58 9.40 -2.39
N SER A 121 7.86 8.45 -1.78
CA SER A 121 8.17 7.02 -1.83
C SER A 121 6.92 6.22 -2.22
N LEU A 122 7.10 5.20 -3.05
CA LEU A 122 6.05 4.27 -3.47
C LEU A 122 6.42 2.85 -3.04
N SER A 123 5.47 2.16 -2.44
CA SER A 123 5.57 0.74 -2.11
C SER A 123 4.38 0.00 -2.73
N THR A 124 4.62 -1.18 -3.29
CA THR A 124 3.56 -2.03 -3.84
C THR A 124 3.36 -3.29 -3.02
N GLY A 125 2.13 -3.77 -2.99
CA GLY A 125 1.81 -5.01 -2.28
C GLY A 125 0.30 -5.29 -2.21
N PRO A 126 -0.08 -6.39 -1.55
CA PRO A 126 -1.48 -6.76 -1.35
C PRO A 126 -2.24 -5.74 -0.50
N SER A 127 -3.55 -5.59 -0.74
CA SER A 127 -4.43 -4.66 -0.01
C SER A 127 -4.27 -4.74 1.51
N GLY A 128 -4.17 -5.95 2.08
CA GLY A 128 -4.00 -6.13 3.52
C GLY A 128 -2.71 -5.50 4.05
N THR A 129 -1.58 -5.76 3.38
CA THR A 129 -0.28 -5.18 3.76
C THR A 129 -0.26 -3.66 3.62
N MET A 130 -0.88 -3.12 2.56
CA MET A 130 -0.99 -1.68 2.34
C MET A 130 -1.84 -1.02 3.42
N LEU A 131 -2.97 -1.64 3.77
CA LEU A 131 -3.85 -1.17 4.86
C LEU A 131 -3.14 -1.18 6.21
N GLU A 132 -2.43 -2.27 6.54
CA GLU A 132 -1.60 -2.35 7.75
C GLU A 132 -0.57 -1.23 7.79
N GLY A 133 0.13 -0.95 6.67
CA GLY A 133 1.08 0.14 6.57
C GLY A 133 0.48 1.51 6.88
N VAL A 134 -0.77 1.77 6.44
CA VAL A 134 -1.50 2.99 6.77
C VAL A 134 -1.89 3.03 8.25
N LEU A 135 -2.40 1.92 8.80
CA LEU A 135 -2.80 1.83 10.21
C LEU A 135 -1.60 2.01 11.16
N GLU A 136 -0.45 1.49 10.79
CA GLU A 136 0.80 1.61 11.54
C GLU A 136 1.50 2.97 11.33
N GLY A 137 1.03 3.80 10.39
CA GLY A 137 1.64 5.09 10.07
C GLY A 137 2.95 5.00 9.26
N LYS A 138 3.26 3.83 8.70
CA LYS A 138 4.38 3.64 7.76
C LYS A 138 4.09 4.23 6.40
N LEU A 139 2.80 4.29 6.03
CA LEU A 139 2.29 4.90 4.81
C LEU A 139 1.36 6.04 5.17
N ASN A 140 1.47 7.16 4.45
CA ASN A 140 0.55 8.28 4.57
C ASN A 140 -0.81 7.96 3.95
N ALA A 141 -0.81 7.21 2.84
CA ALA A 141 -2.00 6.74 2.15
C ALA A 141 -1.70 5.46 1.36
N ALA A 142 -2.75 4.75 0.94
CA ALA A 142 -2.59 3.58 0.08
C ALA A 142 -3.77 3.40 -0.87
N PHE A 143 -3.50 2.91 -2.08
CA PHE A 143 -4.50 2.36 -2.98
C PHE A 143 -4.75 0.89 -2.63
N ILE A 144 -5.97 0.57 -2.29
CA ILE A 144 -6.39 -0.78 -1.91
C ILE A 144 -7.75 -1.11 -2.52
N ASP A 145 -8.10 -2.36 -2.52
CA ASP A 145 -9.44 -2.80 -2.90
C ASP A 145 -10.44 -2.48 -1.77
N GLY A 146 -11.57 -1.89 -2.12
CA GLY A 146 -12.58 -1.45 -1.18
C GLY A 146 -13.98 -1.99 -1.52
N PRO A 147 -15.00 -1.57 -0.77
CA PRO A 147 -15.00 -0.55 0.30
C PRO A 147 -14.37 -1.03 1.60
N ILE A 148 -13.84 -0.09 2.40
CA ILE A 148 -13.22 -0.40 3.67
C ILE A 148 -14.13 -0.01 4.81
N ASN A 149 -14.43 -1.00 5.62
CA ASN A 149 -15.20 -0.79 6.85
C ASN A 149 -14.26 -0.85 8.07
N HIS A 150 -13.53 0.24 8.31
CA HIS A 150 -12.60 0.34 9.44
C HIS A 150 -12.68 1.72 10.08
N THR A 151 -12.97 1.77 11.40
CA THR A 151 -13.23 3.03 12.13
C THR A 151 -12.08 4.03 12.13
N ALA A 152 -10.83 3.57 11.98
CA ALA A 152 -9.63 4.42 11.97
C ALA A 152 -9.19 4.84 10.55
N ILE A 153 -9.94 4.51 9.51
CA ILE A 153 -9.58 4.78 8.11
C ILE A 153 -10.65 5.65 7.47
N ASP A 154 -10.20 6.64 6.74
CA ASP A 154 -10.97 7.42 5.77
C ASP A 154 -10.47 7.10 4.36
N GLY A 155 -11.28 7.35 3.34
CA GLY A 155 -10.88 7.09 1.97
C GLY A 155 -11.89 7.55 0.95
N ILE A 156 -11.46 7.54 -0.31
CA ILE A 156 -12.29 7.87 -1.47
C ILE A 156 -12.18 6.78 -2.53
N PRO A 157 -13.27 6.44 -3.24
CA PRO A 157 -13.21 5.59 -4.41
C PRO A 157 -12.53 6.33 -5.55
N VAL A 158 -11.55 5.69 -6.22
CA VAL A 158 -10.77 6.36 -7.27
C VAL A 158 -10.84 5.68 -8.62
N TYR A 159 -10.77 4.34 -8.67
CA TYR A 159 -10.81 3.62 -9.94
C TYR A 159 -11.79 2.46 -9.86
N ARG A 160 -12.42 2.16 -10.97
CA ARG A 160 -13.25 0.98 -11.15
C ARG A 160 -12.54 0.02 -12.11
N GLU A 161 -12.24 -1.18 -11.64
CA GLU A 161 -11.50 -2.19 -12.38
C GLU A 161 -12.43 -3.30 -12.87
N GLU A 162 -12.37 -3.58 -14.18
CA GLU A 162 -13.06 -4.72 -14.77
C GLU A 162 -12.18 -5.96 -14.68
N LEU A 163 -12.67 -7.02 -14.08
CA LEU A 163 -11.94 -8.27 -13.90
C LEU A 163 -12.19 -9.24 -15.04
N MET A 164 -11.10 -9.79 -15.58
CA MET A 164 -11.09 -10.73 -16.69
C MET A 164 -10.54 -12.08 -16.24
N ILE A 165 -11.25 -13.16 -16.58
CA ILE A 165 -10.63 -14.49 -16.58
C ILE A 165 -9.78 -14.58 -17.83
N VAL A 166 -8.50 -14.85 -17.65
CA VAL A 166 -7.52 -14.98 -18.73
C VAL A 166 -7.16 -16.44 -18.89
N THR A 167 -7.36 -16.96 -20.10
CA THR A 167 -7.16 -18.37 -20.46
C THR A 167 -6.23 -18.51 -21.64
N PRO A 168 -5.60 -19.67 -21.85
CA PRO A 168 -4.81 -19.91 -23.06
C PRO A 168 -5.58 -19.63 -24.34
N GLN A 169 -4.86 -19.30 -25.41
CA GLN A 169 -5.45 -19.04 -26.72
C GLN A 169 -6.25 -20.26 -27.20
N GLY A 170 -7.41 -20.02 -27.82
CA GLY A 170 -8.31 -21.05 -28.32
C GLY A 170 -9.20 -21.71 -27.24
N HIS A 171 -9.14 -21.24 -26.00
CA HIS A 171 -10.06 -21.70 -24.95
C HIS A 171 -11.48 -21.20 -25.22
N ALA A 172 -12.46 -22.07 -25.01
CA ALA A 172 -13.88 -21.70 -25.14
C ALA A 172 -14.26 -20.56 -24.16
N PRO A 173 -15.30 -19.75 -24.48
CA PRO A 173 -15.76 -18.69 -23.60
C PRO A 173 -16.05 -19.17 -22.18
N VAL A 174 -15.53 -18.43 -21.20
CA VAL A 174 -15.72 -18.69 -19.77
C VAL A 174 -16.71 -17.69 -19.20
N ILE A 175 -17.90 -18.19 -18.82
CA ILE A 175 -18.97 -17.40 -18.21
C ILE A 175 -19.11 -17.76 -16.72
N ARG A 176 -18.82 -19.03 -16.37
CA ARG A 176 -19.00 -19.61 -15.04
C ARG A 176 -17.75 -20.36 -14.61
N ALA A 177 -17.50 -20.40 -13.31
CA ALA A 177 -16.34 -21.07 -12.72
C ALA A 177 -16.35 -22.59 -12.97
N SER A 178 -17.53 -23.20 -13.06
CA SER A 178 -17.68 -24.63 -13.38
C SER A 178 -17.07 -25.02 -14.73
N GLN A 179 -16.97 -24.09 -15.69
CA GLN A 179 -16.35 -24.34 -17.00
C GLN A 179 -14.81 -24.46 -16.95
N VAL A 180 -14.21 -24.01 -15.88
CA VAL A 180 -12.77 -24.09 -15.59
C VAL A 180 -12.49 -24.82 -14.28
N ASN A 181 -13.44 -25.67 -13.84
CA ASN A 181 -13.28 -26.46 -12.63
C ASN A 181 -12.03 -27.37 -12.72
N GLY A 182 -11.22 -27.38 -11.66
CA GLY A 182 -9.99 -28.16 -11.62
C GLY A 182 -8.81 -27.56 -12.41
N SER A 183 -8.99 -26.40 -13.06
CA SER A 183 -7.89 -25.71 -13.74
C SER A 183 -6.88 -25.16 -12.72
N ASN A 184 -5.58 -25.26 -13.03
CA ASN A 184 -4.56 -24.58 -12.26
C ASN A 184 -4.75 -23.07 -12.35
N ILE A 185 -4.60 -22.36 -11.25
CA ILE A 185 -4.71 -20.90 -11.22
C ILE A 185 -3.39 -20.27 -10.81
N TYR A 186 -3.06 -19.15 -11.45
CA TYR A 186 -1.96 -18.25 -11.07
C TYR A 186 -2.55 -17.05 -10.36
N ALA A 187 -2.17 -16.82 -9.12
CA ALA A 187 -2.76 -15.80 -8.27
C ALA A 187 -1.74 -15.24 -7.28
N PHE A 188 -2.01 -14.07 -6.74
CA PHE A 188 -1.24 -13.51 -5.63
C PHE A 188 -1.39 -14.34 -4.35
N ARG A 189 -0.67 -13.95 -3.30
CA ARG A 189 -0.76 -14.57 -1.96
C ARG A 189 -2.18 -14.49 -1.38
N ALA A 190 -2.46 -15.31 -0.40
CA ALA A 190 -3.78 -15.43 0.23
C ALA A 190 -4.32 -14.12 0.85
N ASN A 191 -3.45 -13.15 1.25
CA ASN A 191 -3.85 -11.85 1.75
C ASN A 191 -4.22 -10.82 0.65
N CYS A 192 -4.14 -11.20 -0.63
CA CYS A 192 -4.58 -10.38 -1.75
C CYS A 192 -6.11 -10.47 -1.93
N SER A 193 -6.77 -9.32 -2.08
CA SER A 193 -8.21 -9.24 -2.31
C SER A 193 -8.63 -9.87 -3.65
N TYR A 194 -7.85 -9.69 -4.71
CA TYR A 194 -8.11 -10.30 -6.01
C TYR A 194 -8.08 -11.82 -5.94
N ARG A 195 -7.15 -12.40 -5.17
CA ARG A 195 -7.14 -13.84 -4.95
C ARG A 195 -8.39 -14.32 -4.22
N ARG A 196 -8.76 -13.67 -3.12
CA ARG A 196 -10.01 -14.01 -2.40
C ARG A 196 -11.23 -13.88 -3.28
N HIS A 197 -11.27 -12.86 -4.15
CA HIS A 197 -12.34 -12.67 -5.10
C HIS A 197 -12.40 -13.82 -6.11
N PHE A 198 -11.27 -14.26 -6.63
CA PHE A 198 -11.15 -15.38 -7.55
C PHE A 198 -11.58 -16.71 -6.91
N GLU A 199 -11.13 -17.01 -5.72
CA GLU A 199 -11.54 -18.20 -4.96
C GLU A 199 -13.04 -18.17 -4.63
N SER A 200 -13.58 -17.01 -4.25
CA SER A 200 -15.01 -16.83 -3.98
C SER A 200 -15.86 -17.04 -5.22
N TRP A 201 -15.38 -16.61 -6.40
CA TRP A 201 -16.06 -16.87 -7.67
C TRP A 201 -16.17 -18.37 -7.98
N PHE A 202 -15.10 -19.15 -7.76
CA PHE A 202 -15.14 -20.61 -7.86
C PHE A 202 -16.12 -21.21 -6.88
N HIS A 203 -16.04 -20.83 -5.62
CA HIS A 203 -16.89 -21.38 -4.56
C HIS A 203 -18.38 -21.10 -4.81
N ALA A 204 -18.73 -19.90 -5.27
CA ALA A 204 -20.12 -19.51 -5.54
C ALA A 204 -20.77 -20.34 -6.65
N ASP A 205 -20.00 -20.94 -7.54
CA ASP A 205 -20.48 -21.81 -8.62
C ASP A 205 -20.32 -23.32 -8.29
N GLY A 206 -19.98 -23.65 -7.04
CA GLY A 206 -19.74 -25.03 -6.60
C GLY A 206 -18.54 -25.70 -7.26
N ALA A 207 -17.61 -24.90 -7.77
CA ALA A 207 -16.38 -25.33 -8.41
C ALA A 207 -15.17 -25.05 -7.51
N ALA A 208 -14.05 -25.66 -7.85
CA ALA A 208 -12.78 -25.43 -7.17
C ALA A 208 -11.64 -25.31 -8.20
N PRO A 209 -10.64 -24.46 -7.96
CA PRO A 209 -9.42 -24.49 -8.73
C PRO A 209 -8.66 -25.82 -8.50
N GLY A 210 -7.78 -26.16 -9.42
CA GLY A 210 -6.77 -27.20 -9.23
C GLY A 210 -5.67 -26.70 -8.30
N THR A 211 -4.41 -26.79 -8.75
CA THR A 211 -3.28 -26.21 -8.00
C THR A 211 -3.29 -24.70 -8.08
N ILE A 212 -3.11 -24.04 -6.92
CA ILE A 212 -2.93 -22.60 -6.84
C ILE A 212 -1.45 -22.30 -6.82
N HIS A 213 -0.95 -21.66 -7.88
CA HIS A 213 0.43 -21.18 -7.99
C HIS A 213 0.51 -19.72 -7.53
N GLU A 214 1.23 -19.47 -6.45
CA GLU A 214 1.42 -18.11 -5.95
C GLU A 214 2.48 -17.37 -6.75
N MET A 215 2.12 -16.19 -7.24
CA MET A 215 2.98 -15.29 -7.99
C MET A 215 2.77 -13.83 -7.56
N GLU A 216 3.86 -13.04 -7.59
CA GLU A 216 3.84 -11.62 -7.20
C GLU A 216 3.89 -10.69 -8.43
N SER A 217 3.58 -11.20 -9.64
CA SER A 217 3.68 -10.44 -10.89
C SER A 217 2.63 -10.87 -11.91
N TYR A 218 1.85 -9.91 -12.38
CA TYR A 218 0.91 -10.12 -13.48
C TYR A 218 1.61 -10.54 -14.78
N HIS A 219 2.81 -10.04 -15.06
CA HIS A 219 3.60 -10.48 -16.22
C HIS A 219 3.94 -11.97 -16.14
N GLY A 220 4.35 -12.45 -14.96
CA GLY A 220 4.61 -13.86 -14.74
C GLY A 220 3.36 -14.71 -14.90
N MET A 221 2.22 -14.27 -14.34
CA MET A 221 0.93 -14.95 -14.49
C MET A 221 0.53 -15.04 -15.96
N LEU A 222 0.60 -13.92 -16.71
CA LEU A 222 0.28 -13.90 -18.14
C LEU A 222 1.19 -14.84 -18.94
N ALA A 223 2.49 -14.85 -18.69
CA ALA A 223 3.42 -15.74 -19.36
C ALA A 223 3.08 -17.22 -19.15
N CYS A 224 2.68 -17.61 -17.93
CA CYS A 224 2.20 -18.97 -17.63
C CYS A 224 0.91 -19.32 -18.37
N VAL A 225 -0.02 -18.36 -18.45
CA VAL A 225 -1.28 -18.57 -19.21
C VAL A 225 -1.01 -18.69 -20.71
N VAL A 226 -0.14 -17.84 -21.28
CA VAL A 226 0.31 -17.95 -22.69
C VAL A 226 0.92 -19.32 -22.98
N ALA A 227 1.68 -19.87 -22.04
CA ALA A 227 2.29 -21.20 -22.15
C ALA A 227 1.28 -22.36 -21.97
N GLY A 228 0.01 -22.08 -21.72
CA GLY A 228 -1.01 -23.11 -21.52
C GLY A 228 -1.00 -23.78 -20.14
N ALA A 229 -0.30 -23.23 -19.15
CA ALA A 229 -0.10 -23.88 -17.86
C ALA A 229 -1.27 -23.69 -16.87
N GLY A 230 -2.24 -22.83 -17.18
CA GLY A 230 -3.41 -22.59 -16.35
C GLY A 230 -4.13 -21.29 -16.71
N ILE A 231 -4.87 -20.73 -15.76
CA ILE A 231 -5.66 -19.51 -15.93
C ILE A 231 -5.33 -18.48 -14.84
N ALA A 232 -5.68 -17.21 -15.08
CA ALA A 232 -5.48 -16.14 -14.11
C ALA A 232 -6.66 -15.17 -14.07
N LEU A 233 -6.81 -14.44 -12.98
CA LEU A 233 -7.72 -13.30 -12.85
C LEU A 233 -6.88 -12.01 -12.94
N ILE A 234 -7.11 -11.22 -13.99
CA ILE A 234 -6.32 -10.00 -14.27
C ILE A 234 -7.28 -8.84 -14.55
N PRO A 235 -7.08 -7.65 -13.96
CA PRO A 235 -7.81 -6.44 -14.37
C PRO A 235 -7.60 -6.14 -15.86
N ARG A 236 -8.67 -5.77 -16.59
CA ARG A 236 -8.59 -5.44 -18.02
C ARG A 236 -7.51 -4.40 -18.30
N SER A 237 -7.49 -3.34 -17.51
CA SER A 237 -6.51 -2.25 -17.67
C SER A 237 -5.07 -2.74 -17.57
N MET A 238 -4.79 -3.68 -16.65
CA MET A 238 -3.48 -4.29 -16.49
C MET A 238 -3.17 -5.24 -17.65
N LEU A 239 -4.13 -6.09 -18.03
CA LEU A 239 -3.97 -7.03 -19.13
C LEU A 239 -3.60 -6.30 -20.44
N GLU A 240 -4.37 -5.28 -20.81
CA GLU A 240 -4.18 -4.51 -22.05
C GLU A 240 -2.84 -3.75 -22.07
N SER A 241 -2.26 -3.45 -20.92
CA SER A 241 -0.95 -2.79 -20.82
C SER A 241 0.23 -3.74 -21.03
N MET A 242 0.01 -5.07 -20.94
CA MET A 242 1.10 -6.05 -20.99
C MET A 242 1.40 -6.55 -22.41
N PRO A 243 2.68 -6.64 -22.80
CA PRO A 243 3.06 -7.36 -24.00
C PRO A 243 2.54 -8.80 -23.97
N GLY A 244 1.99 -9.28 -25.07
CA GLY A 244 1.48 -10.65 -25.16
C GLY A 244 0.02 -10.84 -24.74
N HIS A 245 -0.71 -9.79 -24.34
CA HIS A 245 -2.14 -9.88 -24.04
C HIS A 245 -2.98 -10.42 -25.21
N HIS A 246 -2.51 -10.29 -26.44
CA HIS A 246 -3.15 -10.81 -27.66
C HIS A 246 -2.90 -12.33 -27.88
N GLN A 247 -2.09 -12.98 -27.04
CA GLN A 247 -1.79 -14.41 -27.11
C GLN A 247 -2.64 -15.25 -26.13
N VAL A 248 -3.65 -14.63 -25.55
CA VAL A 248 -4.58 -15.27 -24.62
C VAL A 248 -6.01 -14.90 -24.96
N GLU A 249 -6.97 -15.66 -24.43
CA GLU A 249 -8.37 -15.26 -24.42
C GLU A 249 -8.70 -14.61 -23.09
N ALA A 250 -9.55 -13.58 -23.13
CA ALA A 250 -9.94 -12.84 -21.93
C ALA A 250 -11.45 -12.67 -21.88
N TRP A 251 -12.04 -13.16 -20.81
CA TRP A 251 -13.49 -13.21 -20.62
C TRP A 251 -13.88 -12.37 -19.40
N PRO A 252 -14.79 -11.39 -19.56
CA PRO A 252 -15.28 -10.64 -18.41
C PRO A 252 -16.07 -11.56 -17.48
N LEU A 253 -15.88 -11.41 -16.19
CA LEU A 253 -16.71 -12.10 -15.20
C LEU A 253 -18.18 -11.68 -15.31
N ALA A 254 -19.09 -12.51 -14.81
CA ALA A 254 -20.50 -12.14 -14.66
C ALA A 254 -20.60 -10.84 -13.82
N GLU A 255 -21.66 -10.04 -14.06
CA GLU A 255 -21.77 -8.66 -13.56
C GLU A 255 -21.49 -8.52 -12.05
N GLN A 256 -21.97 -9.46 -11.24
CA GLN A 256 -21.77 -9.47 -9.79
C GLN A 256 -20.32 -9.69 -9.33
N TRP A 257 -19.45 -10.20 -10.23
CA TRP A 257 -18.04 -10.50 -9.96
C TRP A 257 -17.08 -9.63 -10.78
N ARG A 258 -17.63 -8.91 -11.77
CA ARG A 258 -16.85 -8.20 -12.79
C ARG A 258 -16.09 -7.01 -12.27
N TRP A 259 -16.64 -6.30 -11.29
CA TRP A 259 -16.16 -4.98 -10.92
C TRP A 259 -15.59 -4.96 -9.52
N LEU A 260 -14.37 -4.43 -9.39
CA LEU A 260 -13.80 -4.02 -8.13
C LEU A 260 -13.52 -2.52 -8.13
N THR A 261 -13.63 -1.90 -6.98
CA THR A 261 -13.34 -0.48 -6.82
C THR A 261 -12.06 -0.30 -6.02
N THR A 262 -11.09 0.35 -6.63
CA THR A 262 -9.87 0.77 -5.93
C THR A 262 -10.16 2.05 -5.16
N TRP A 263 -9.82 2.05 -3.89
CA TRP A 263 -9.93 3.18 -2.98
C TRP A 263 -8.56 3.72 -2.63
N LEU A 264 -8.42 5.04 -2.60
CA LEU A 264 -7.32 5.69 -1.91
C LEU A 264 -7.72 5.91 -0.47
N VAL A 265 -6.96 5.32 0.47
CA VAL A 265 -7.26 5.36 1.89
C VAL A 265 -6.12 5.96 2.69
N TRP A 266 -6.47 6.56 3.82
CA TRP A 266 -5.54 7.13 4.77
C TRP A 266 -6.10 7.00 6.19
N ARG A 267 -5.26 7.22 7.18
CA ARG A 267 -5.71 7.20 8.56
C ARG A 267 -6.59 8.40 8.86
N ARG A 268 -7.71 8.14 9.54
CA ARG A 268 -8.67 9.19 9.95
C ARG A 268 -7.98 10.29 10.73
N GLY A 269 -8.23 11.55 10.35
CA GLY A 269 -7.62 12.73 10.94
C GLY A 269 -6.15 12.95 10.61
N ALA A 270 -5.55 12.15 9.69
CA ALA A 270 -4.16 12.29 9.27
C ALA A 270 -4.02 12.64 7.77
N LYS A 271 -4.94 13.44 7.24
CA LYS A 271 -4.90 13.94 5.87
C LYS A 271 -3.92 15.10 5.76
N THR A 272 -2.68 14.79 5.34
CA THR A 272 -1.59 15.77 5.22
C THR A 272 -1.68 16.60 3.95
N ARG A 273 -1.05 17.78 3.91
CA ARG A 273 -0.97 18.63 2.69
C ARG A 273 -0.41 17.91 1.45
N PRO A 274 0.66 17.10 1.55
CA PRO A 274 1.10 16.27 0.41
C PRO A 274 0.01 15.31 -0.09
N LEU A 275 -0.74 14.70 0.80
CA LEU A 275 -1.86 13.83 0.43
C LEU A 275 -2.99 14.62 -0.24
N GLU A 276 -3.34 15.80 0.27
CA GLU A 276 -4.34 16.68 -0.35
C GLU A 276 -3.93 17.11 -1.75
N ALA A 277 -2.68 17.53 -1.91
CA ALA A 277 -2.11 17.89 -3.21
C ALA A 277 -2.14 16.71 -4.18
N PHE A 278 -1.85 15.50 -3.69
CA PHE A 278 -1.92 14.29 -4.51
C PHE A 278 -3.37 13.96 -4.94
N ILE A 279 -4.33 14.04 -4.01
CA ILE A 279 -5.76 13.80 -4.30
C ILE A 279 -6.28 14.78 -5.37
N GLN A 280 -5.83 16.02 -5.35
CA GLN A 280 -6.25 17.02 -6.36
C GLN A 280 -5.82 16.66 -7.79
N LEU A 281 -4.72 15.91 -7.93
CA LEU A 281 -4.20 15.47 -9.23
C LEU A 281 -4.87 14.17 -9.72
N LEU A 282 -5.58 13.46 -8.87
CA LEU A 282 -6.30 12.26 -9.28
C LEU A 282 -7.49 12.66 -10.16
N ASP A 283 -7.67 11.92 -11.25
CA ASP A 283 -8.84 12.06 -12.13
C ASP A 283 -10.05 11.34 -11.53
N VAL A 284 -10.63 11.97 -10.52
CA VAL A 284 -11.82 11.49 -9.82
C VAL A 284 -12.84 12.61 -9.72
N PRO A 285 -14.16 12.30 -9.72
CA PRO A 285 -15.19 13.31 -9.55
C PRO A 285 -14.97 14.18 -8.31
N ASP A 286 -15.21 15.49 -8.41
CA ASP A 286 -14.99 16.43 -7.30
C ASP A 286 -15.79 16.07 -6.04
N SER A 287 -16.97 15.47 -6.22
CA SER A 287 -17.77 14.93 -5.09
C SER A 287 -17.04 13.84 -4.30
N ALA A 288 -16.19 13.04 -4.96
CA ALA A 288 -15.38 12.03 -4.30
C ALA A 288 -14.14 12.62 -3.61
N LYS A 289 -13.60 13.75 -4.11
CA LYS A 289 -12.44 14.45 -3.53
C LYS A 289 -12.74 15.12 -2.18
N GLN A 290 -13.99 15.50 -1.95
CA GLN A 290 -14.43 16.19 -0.72
C GLN A 290 -14.60 15.26 0.50
N GLY A 291 -14.52 13.94 0.29
CA GLY A 291 -14.57 12.94 1.34
C GLY A 291 -16.00 12.65 1.84
N TYR A 292 -16.24 11.43 2.23
CA TYR A 292 -17.37 11.12 3.10
C TYR A 292 -17.10 11.76 4.47
N GLN A 293 -17.86 12.81 4.81
CA GLN A 293 -17.97 13.33 6.18
C GLN A 293 -18.69 12.34 7.09
#